data_0c896d37e267cfae41548f0438365a0d
#
_entry.id   0c896d37e267cfae41548f0438365a0d
#
_cell.length_a   1.000
_cell.length_b   1.000
_cell.length_c   1.000
_cell.angle_alpha   90.00
_cell.angle_beta   90.00
_cell.angle_gamma   90.00
#
_symmetry.space_group_name_H-M   'P 1'
#
loop_
_entity.id
_entity.type
_entity.pdbx_description
1 polymer ?
#
loop_
_entity_poly.entity_id
_entity_poly.type
_entity_poly.pdbx_seq_one_letter_code
_entity_poly.pdbx_strand_id
1 'polypeptide(L)'
;MSTAIMRTARDYASLIKLSHSVFALPFALLSLLVAARGDLSARLLLLCVAAVFSARTSAMAYNRWLDRAIDAENPRTKGREIPRGAVKAGNALLLAIGSGGAFLWCCALLSPTCGYLGVPVLAFLLGYSHTKRYTAL
;
A
#
# COMPACT_ATOMS: atom_id res chain seq x y z
N MET A 1 -17.83 -12.82 18.89
CA MET A 1 -16.78 -11.78 18.77
C MET A 1 -15.69 -12.17 17.76
N SER A 2 -15.22 -13.41 17.74
CA SER A 2 -14.18 -13.91 16.80
C SER A 2 -14.56 -13.77 15.33
N THR A 3 -15.77 -14.15 14.91
CA THR A 3 -16.22 -14.10 13.50
C THR A 3 -16.33 -12.69 12.93
N ALA A 4 -16.69 -11.69 13.74
CA ALA A 4 -16.76 -10.29 13.29
C ALA A 4 -15.37 -9.71 13.05
N ILE A 5 -14.41 -9.99 13.92
CA ILE A 5 -13.01 -9.57 13.80
C ILE A 5 -12.38 -10.21 12.55
N MET A 6 -12.62 -11.50 12.31
CA MET A 6 -12.13 -12.20 11.11
C MET A 6 -12.69 -11.63 9.81
N ARG A 7 -13.98 -11.25 9.79
CA ARG A 7 -14.59 -10.58 8.63
C ARG A 7 -13.93 -9.23 8.36
N THR A 8 -13.79 -8.40 9.39
CA THR A 8 -13.13 -7.10 9.27
C THR A 8 -11.70 -7.23 8.77
N ALA A 9 -10.90 -8.14 9.33
CA ALA A 9 -9.53 -8.39 8.89
C ALA A 9 -9.48 -8.82 7.41
N ARG A 10 -10.38 -9.70 7.00
CA ARG A 10 -10.50 -10.14 5.60
C ARG A 10 -10.87 -8.99 4.66
N ASP A 11 -11.78 -8.10 5.08
CA ASP A 11 -12.18 -6.95 4.27
C ASP A 11 -11.01 -5.97 4.08
N TYR A 12 -10.22 -5.71 5.11
CA TYR A 12 -9.01 -4.89 4.98
C TYR A 12 -7.92 -5.57 4.14
N ALA A 13 -7.68 -6.88 4.30
CA ALA A 13 -6.75 -7.63 3.48
C ALA A 13 -7.16 -7.63 1.99
N SER A 14 -8.45 -7.73 1.71
CA SER A 14 -9.02 -7.61 0.36
C SER A 14 -8.86 -6.20 -0.20
N LEU A 15 -9.13 -5.18 0.60
CA LEU A 15 -8.99 -3.76 0.22
C LEU A 15 -7.58 -3.45 -0.28
N ILE A 16 -6.55 -3.92 0.43
CA ILE A 16 -5.13 -3.69 0.07
C ILE A 16 -4.57 -4.71 -0.93
N LYS A 17 -5.38 -5.70 -1.34
CA LYS A 17 -4.95 -6.82 -2.21
C LYS A 17 -3.65 -7.45 -1.74
N LEU A 18 -3.65 -7.99 -0.53
CA LEU A 18 -2.47 -8.54 0.14
C LEU A 18 -1.68 -9.53 -0.73
N SER A 19 -2.36 -10.39 -1.49
CA SER A 19 -1.73 -11.33 -2.43
C SER A 19 -0.83 -10.66 -3.46
N HIS A 20 -1.21 -9.49 -3.95
CA HIS A 20 -0.38 -8.72 -4.89
C HIS A 20 0.84 -8.07 -4.23
N SER A 21 0.79 -7.83 -2.91
CA SER A 21 1.96 -7.34 -2.16
C SER A 21 3.04 -8.41 -2.05
N VAL A 22 2.65 -9.68 -1.93
CA VAL A 22 3.58 -10.81 -1.93
C VAL A 22 4.35 -10.92 -3.24
N PHE A 23 3.72 -10.61 -4.37
CA PHE A 23 4.38 -10.61 -5.69
C PHE A 23 5.50 -9.56 -5.83
N ALA A 24 5.45 -8.47 -5.09
CA ALA A 24 6.48 -7.44 -5.13
C ALA A 24 7.71 -7.80 -4.29
N LEU A 25 7.57 -8.70 -3.31
CA LEU A 25 8.64 -9.07 -2.39
C LEU A 25 9.89 -9.65 -3.07
N PRO A 26 9.80 -10.60 -4.02
CA PRO A 26 11.00 -11.16 -4.66
C PRO A 26 11.87 -10.08 -5.32
N PHE A 27 11.25 -9.11 -5.98
CA PHE A 27 11.98 -8.01 -6.64
C PHE A 27 12.64 -7.08 -5.62
N ALA A 28 11.94 -6.76 -4.53
CA ALA A 28 12.47 -5.93 -3.46
C ALA A 28 13.64 -6.63 -2.73
N LEU A 29 13.49 -7.93 -2.45
CA LEU A 29 14.54 -8.74 -1.82
C LEU A 29 15.77 -8.88 -2.71
N LEU A 30 15.58 -9.10 -4.01
CA LEU A 30 16.68 -9.15 -4.97
C LEU A 30 17.41 -7.80 -5.02
N SER A 31 16.67 -6.70 -5.10
CA SER A 31 17.25 -5.35 -5.09
C SER A 31 18.01 -5.07 -3.79
N LEU A 32 17.47 -5.51 -2.66
CA LEU A 32 18.14 -5.38 -1.36
C LEU A 32 19.43 -6.19 -1.31
N LEU A 33 19.41 -7.43 -1.80
CA LEU A 33 20.58 -8.30 -1.85
C LEU A 33 21.72 -7.68 -2.67
N VAL A 34 21.39 -7.12 -3.83
CA VAL A 34 22.36 -6.44 -4.70
C VAL A 34 22.90 -5.17 -4.02
N ALA A 35 22.03 -4.37 -3.40
CA ALA A 35 22.42 -3.12 -2.73
C ALA A 35 23.26 -3.37 -1.48
N ALA A 36 22.98 -4.43 -0.74
CA ALA A 36 23.70 -4.80 0.49
C ALA A 36 25.09 -5.40 0.22
N ARG A 37 25.41 -5.73 -1.05
CA ARG A 37 26.71 -6.32 -1.44
C ARG A 37 27.15 -7.52 -0.60
N GLY A 38 26.18 -8.31 -0.13
CA GLY A 38 26.40 -9.48 0.70
C GLY A 38 26.36 -9.24 2.22
N ASP A 39 26.32 -7.98 2.67
CA ASP A 39 26.17 -7.64 4.10
C ASP A 39 24.67 -7.46 4.45
N LEU A 40 23.96 -8.57 4.49
CA LEU A 40 22.52 -8.61 4.71
C LEU A 40 22.22 -8.85 6.20
N SER A 41 21.82 -7.79 6.90
CA SER A 41 21.38 -7.92 8.29
C SER A 41 19.86 -8.19 8.36
N ALA A 42 19.43 -8.88 9.41
CA ALA A 42 18.00 -9.10 9.69
C ALA A 42 17.21 -7.78 9.79
N ARG A 43 17.85 -6.73 10.30
CA ARG A 43 17.28 -5.38 10.38
C ARG A 43 16.98 -4.82 8.98
N LEU A 44 17.92 -4.89 8.05
CA LEU A 44 17.75 -4.41 6.68
C LEU A 44 16.62 -5.17 5.98
N LEU A 45 16.59 -6.49 6.16
CA LEU A 45 15.54 -7.35 5.60
C LEU A 45 14.16 -6.95 6.12
N LEU A 46 13.99 -6.83 7.43
CA LEU A 46 12.70 -6.47 8.05
C LEU A 46 12.23 -5.08 7.63
N LEU A 47 13.14 -4.09 7.62
CA LEU A 47 12.81 -2.73 7.19
C LEU A 47 12.40 -2.67 5.71
N CYS A 48 13.09 -3.41 4.85
CA CYS A 48 12.74 -3.49 3.43
C CYS A 48 11.36 -4.10 3.22
N VAL A 49 11.07 -5.23 3.87
CA VAL A 49 9.76 -5.89 3.80
C VAL A 49 8.68 -4.96 4.33
N ALA A 50 8.88 -4.33 5.49
CA ALA A 50 7.95 -3.37 6.07
C ALA A 50 7.70 -2.16 5.15
N ALA A 51 8.74 -1.61 4.52
CA ALA A 51 8.63 -0.52 3.57
C ALA A 51 7.78 -0.90 2.36
N VAL A 52 8.02 -2.07 1.76
CA VAL A 52 7.26 -2.56 0.60
C VAL A 52 5.78 -2.74 0.95
N PHE A 53 5.48 -3.40 2.07
CA PHE A 53 4.08 -3.58 2.50
C PHE A 53 3.41 -2.26 2.82
N SER A 54 4.08 -1.33 3.49
CA SER A 54 3.55 -0.03 3.85
C SER A 54 3.28 0.83 2.61
N ALA A 55 4.20 0.90 1.66
CA ALA A 55 4.03 1.63 0.40
C ALA A 55 2.84 1.11 -0.40
N ARG A 56 2.73 -0.21 -0.55
CA ARG A 56 1.63 -0.84 -1.29
C ARG A 56 0.29 -0.68 -0.58
N THR A 57 0.27 -0.82 0.75
CA THR A 57 -0.94 -0.60 1.55
C THR A 57 -1.43 0.83 1.36
N SER A 58 -0.54 1.82 1.45
CA SER A 58 -0.84 3.23 1.22
C SER A 58 -1.42 3.46 -0.18
N ALA A 59 -0.74 3.00 -1.22
CA ALA A 59 -1.17 3.17 -2.60
C ALA A 59 -2.54 2.52 -2.87
N MET A 60 -2.76 1.30 -2.39
CA MET A 60 -4.02 0.58 -2.62
C MET A 60 -5.19 1.17 -1.83
N ALA A 61 -4.99 1.50 -0.56
CA ALA A 61 -6.01 2.13 0.26
C ALA A 61 -6.40 3.50 -0.30
N TYR A 62 -5.42 4.29 -0.74
CA TYR A 62 -5.65 5.58 -1.38
C TYR A 62 -6.41 5.43 -2.70
N ASN A 63 -6.02 4.51 -3.56
CA ASN A 63 -6.71 4.24 -4.83
C ASN A 63 -8.17 3.85 -4.59
N ARG A 64 -8.45 2.98 -3.60
CA ARG A 64 -9.81 2.60 -3.23
C ARG A 64 -10.65 3.76 -2.70
N TRP A 65 -10.03 4.60 -1.88
CA TRP A 65 -10.69 5.81 -1.37
C TRP A 65 -11.00 6.80 -2.49
N LEU A 66 -10.06 7.00 -3.40
CA LEU A 66 -10.20 7.92 -4.52
C LEU A 66 -11.30 7.46 -5.47
N ASP A 67 -11.31 6.19 -5.86
CA ASP A 67 -12.23 5.63 -6.87
C ASP A 67 -13.62 5.27 -6.31
N ARG A 68 -13.89 5.47 -5.01
CA ARG A 68 -15.10 5.00 -4.32
C ARG A 68 -16.43 5.37 -4.99
N ALA A 69 -16.52 6.57 -5.58
CA ALA A 69 -17.74 7.04 -6.26
C ALA A 69 -17.93 6.30 -7.59
N ILE A 70 -16.87 6.23 -8.41
CA ILE A 70 -16.88 5.52 -9.70
C ILE A 70 -17.12 4.03 -9.49
N ASP A 71 -16.52 3.46 -8.44
CA ASP A 71 -16.69 2.05 -8.08
C ASP A 71 -18.14 1.71 -7.66
N ALA A 72 -18.85 2.66 -7.05
CA ALA A 72 -20.24 2.46 -6.65
C ALA A 72 -21.21 2.41 -7.85
N GLU A 73 -20.91 3.15 -8.91
CA GLU A 73 -21.73 3.23 -10.13
C GLU A 73 -21.47 2.04 -11.07
N ASN A 74 -20.28 1.47 -11.03
CA ASN A 74 -19.88 0.41 -11.96
C ASN A 74 -20.33 -0.98 -11.45
N PRO A 75 -21.15 -1.73 -12.22
CA PRO A 75 -21.64 -3.07 -11.83
C PRO A 75 -20.53 -4.05 -11.45
N ARG A 76 -19.34 -3.92 -12.06
CA ARG A 76 -18.20 -4.79 -11.82
C ARG A 76 -17.46 -4.49 -10.51
N THR A 77 -17.55 -3.25 -10.03
CA THR A 77 -16.76 -2.79 -8.86
C THR A 77 -17.60 -2.37 -7.66
N LYS A 78 -18.93 -2.29 -7.80
CA LYS A 78 -19.86 -1.96 -6.70
C LYS A 78 -19.78 -2.93 -5.50
N GLY A 79 -19.28 -4.15 -5.72
CA GLY A 79 -19.04 -5.14 -4.67
C GLY A 79 -17.74 -4.93 -3.86
N ARG A 80 -16.96 -3.89 -4.16
CA ARG A 80 -15.72 -3.57 -3.42
C ARG A 80 -16.02 -3.10 -2.00
N GLU A 81 -15.02 -3.13 -1.14
CA GLU A 81 -15.14 -2.97 0.30
C GLU A 81 -15.75 -1.63 0.73
N ILE A 82 -15.40 -0.52 0.04
CA ILE A 82 -15.95 0.81 0.37
C ILE A 82 -17.37 0.99 -0.19
N PRO A 83 -17.66 0.75 -1.49
CA PRO A 83 -19.01 0.87 -2.03
C PRO A 83 -20.04 0.01 -1.31
N ARG A 84 -19.70 -1.23 -0.94
CA ARG A 84 -20.62 -2.12 -0.20
C ARG A 84 -20.73 -1.80 1.30
N GLY A 85 -20.01 -0.78 1.80
CA GLY A 85 -20.07 -0.35 3.20
C GLY A 85 -19.30 -1.23 4.19
N ALA A 86 -18.52 -2.22 3.73
CA ALA A 86 -17.70 -3.07 4.61
C ALA A 86 -16.54 -2.31 5.27
N VAL A 87 -15.98 -1.31 4.58
CA VAL A 87 -14.96 -0.41 5.10
C VAL A 87 -15.40 1.04 4.89
N LYS A 88 -15.37 1.84 5.95
CA LYS A 88 -15.68 3.28 5.85
C LYS A 88 -14.59 4.00 5.04
N ALA A 89 -15.00 4.92 4.17
CA ALA A 89 -14.06 5.69 3.34
C ALA A 89 -13.01 6.44 4.16
N GLY A 90 -13.40 7.02 5.32
CA GLY A 90 -12.48 7.66 6.24
C GLY A 90 -11.41 6.72 6.79
N ASN A 91 -11.79 5.49 7.12
CA ASN A 91 -10.83 4.48 7.61
C ASN A 91 -9.83 4.05 6.51
N ALA A 92 -10.30 3.96 5.26
CA ALA A 92 -9.41 3.68 4.13
C ALA A 92 -8.40 4.82 3.91
N LEU A 93 -8.83 6.08 4.05
CA LEU A 93 -7.94 7.24 3.96
C LEU A 93 -6.94 7.28 5.12
N LEU A 94 -7.38 7.03 6.36
CA LEU A 94 -6.50 6.93 7.52
C LEU A 94 -5.46 5.82 7.36
N LEU A 95 -5.87 4.66 6.83
CA LEU A 95 -4.96 3.57 6.51
C LEU A 95 -3.92 4.01 5.45
N ALA A 96 -4.34 4.73 4.42
CA ALA A 96 -3.44 5.24 3.39
C ALA A 96 -2.40 6.21 3.97
N ILE A 97 -2.83 7.17 4.78
CA ILE A 97 -1.94 8.16 5.41
C ILE A 97 -0.99 7.48 6.41
N GLY A 98 -1.53 6.63 7.29
CA GLY A 98 -0.73 5.94 8.30
C GLY A 98 0.32 5.02 7.70
N SER A 99 -0.05 4.24 6.68
CA SER A 99 0.90 3.37 5.99
C SER A 99 1.89 4.15 5.12
N GLY A 100 1.51 5.29 4.55
CA GLY A 100 2.43 6.20 3.86
C GLY A 100 3.49 6.76 4.83
N GLY A 101 3.06 7.18 6.02
CA GLY A 101 3.97 7.61 7.09
C GLY A 101 4.92 6.48 7.55
N ALA A 102 4.39 5.28 7.73
CA ALA A 102 5.19 4.11 8.08
C ALA A 102 6.23 3.77 6.99
N PHE A 103 5.87 3.90 5.72
CA PHE A 103 6.81 3.74 4.60
C PHE A 103 7.97 4.74 4.69
N LEU A 104 7.67 6.03 4.85
CA LEU A 104 8.70 7.08 4.97
C LEU A 104 9.60 6.84 6.19
N TRP A 105 9.01 6.41 7.30
CA TRP A 105 9.75 6.04 8.51
C TRP A 105 10.71 4.88 8.27
N CYS A 106 10.25 3.81 7.63
CA CYS A 106 11.12 2.69 7.26
C CYS A 106 12.26 3.13 6.32
N CYS A 107 11.96 3.98 5.33
CA CYS A 107 12.97 4.54 4.43
C CYS A 107 14.03 5.34 5.19
N ALA A 108 13.63 6.19 6.13
CA ALA A 108 14.55 6.98 6.95
C ALA A 108 15.45 6.11 7.85
N LEU A 109 14.90 4.98 8.37
CA LEU A 109 15.66 4.03 9.16
C LEU A 109 16.64 3.16 8.33
N LEU A 110 16.35 2.98 7.02
CA LEU A 110 17.22 2.26 6.11
C LEU A 110 18.50 3.07 5.80
N SER A 111 18.33 4.29 5.33
CA SER A 111 19.43 5.24 5.10
C SER A 111 18.89 6.65 4.86
N PRO A 112 19.70 7.72 5.06
CA PRO A 112 19.28 9.09 4.72
C PRO A 112 18.88 9.23 3.25
N THR A 113 19.59 8.59 2.34
CA THR A 113 19.29 8.60 0.91
C THR A 113 17.93 7.96 0.62
N CYS A 114 17.62 6.82 1.24
CA CYS A 114 16.29 6.20 1.13
C CYS A 114 15.19 7.10 1.70
N GLY A 115 15.45 7.80 2.80
CA GLY A 115 14.51 8.77 3.38
C GLY A 115 14.16 9.89 2.40
N TYR A 116 15.16 10.50 1.79
CA TYR A 116 14.94 11.56 0.78
C TYR A 116 14.21 11.03 -0.47
N LEU A 117 14.58 9.87 -0.97
CA LEU A 117 13.96 9.25 -2.15
C LEU A 117 12.55 8.71 -1.85
N GLY A 118 12.26 8.35 -0.61
CA GLY A 118 10.95 7.85 -0.19
C GLY A 118 9.82 8.85 -0.45
N VAL A 119 10.10 10.15 -0.29
CA VAL A 119 9.09 11.22 -0.49
C VAL A 119 8.60 11.27 -1.94
N PRO A 120 9.47 11.46 -2.96
CA PRO A 120 9.02 11.47 -4.35
C PRO A 120 8.43 10.13 -4.79
N VAL A 121 8.95 9.00 -4.29
CA VAL A 121 8.37 7.67 -4.58
C VAL A 121 6.93 7.58 -4.07
N LEU A 122 6.67 7.98 -2.83
CA LEU A 122 5.32 7.98 -2.28
C LEU A 122 4.40 8.94 -3.05
N ALA A 123 4.89 10.14 -3.37
CA ALA A 123 4.14 11.11 -4.18
C ALA A 123 3.78 10.53 -5.56
N PHE A 124 4.69 9.81 -6.19
CA PHE A 124 4.45 9.15 -7.49
C PHE A 124 3.42 8.03 -7.38
N LEU A 125 3.51 7.19 -6.33
CA LEU A 125 2.57 6.09 -6.07
C LEU A 125 1.14 6.60 -5.86
N LEU A 126 0.98 7.68 -5.10
CA LEU A 126 -0.33 8.30 -4.86
C LEU A 126 -0.81 9.08 -6.09
N GLY A 127 0.08 9.82 -6.76
CA GLY A 127 -0.20 10.61 -7.95
C GLY A 127 -0.66 9.76 -9.13
N TYR A 128 -0.12 8.55 -9.30
CA TYR A 128 -0.57 7.60 -10.32
C TYR A 128 -2.08 7.31 -10.24
N SER A 129 -2.64 7.27 -9.04
CA SER A 129 -4.08 7.08 -8.85
C SER A 129 -4.92 8.24 -9.39
N HIS A 130 -4.36 9.46 -9.43
CA HIS A 130 -5.01 10.64 -10.03
C HIS A 130 -4.89 10.66 -11.55
N THR A 131 -3.69 10.40 -12.08
CA THR A 131 -3.45 10.44 -13.54
C THR A 131 -4.31 9.45 -14.30
N LYS A 132 -4.58 8.28 -13.72
CA LYS A 132 -5.49 7.27 -14.26
C LYS A 132 -6.90 7.79 -14.56
N ARG A 133 -7.35 8.87 -13.90
CA ARG A 133 -8.66 9.48 -14.13
C ARG A 133 -8.70 10.37 -15.38
N TYR A 134 -7.57 10.93 -15.74
CA TYR A 134 -7.45 11.85 -16.88
C TYR A 134 -6.99 11.14 -18.15
N THR A 135 -6.32 10.01 -18.01
CA THR A 135 -5.90 9.13 -19.11
C THR A 135 -6.81 7.91 -19.17
N ALA A 136 -8.07 8.12 -19.54
CA ALA A 136 -8.98 7.04 -19.94
C ALA A 136 -8.61 6.63 -21.37
N LEU A 137 -7.55 5.84 -21.51
CA LEU A 137 -7.24 5.04 -22.69
C LEU A 137 -7.54 3.59 -22.36
#